data_a6601514c0e4ed67d76311250068cff9
#
_entry.id   a6601514c0e4ed67d76311250068cff9
#
_cell.length_a   1.000
_cell.length_b   1.000
_cell.length_c   1.000
_cell.angle_alpha   90.00
_cell.angle_beta   90.00
_cell.angle_gamma   90.00
#
_symmetry.space_group_name_H-M   'P 1'
#
loop_
_entity.id
_entity.type
_entity.pdbx_description
1 polymer ?
#
loop_
_entity_poly.entity_id
_entity_poly.type
_entity_poly.pdbx_seq_one_letter_code
_entity_poly.pdbx_strand_id
1 'polypeptide(L)'
;MLRAHGLACDRGDRRLFSGVDCAVAPGEWLQVEGPNGAGKTSLLRILAGLAPAAAGHIEWEGRPVADVRDEYHARLLYLGHAPSIKDDLSALENLTIAAAVAGRPLDEAAALGALRRIGLKGREDLSSRVLSQGQKRRVALARLLCSQARLWILDEPFVALDVAAVDQLCAILDDHLGRGGMLLFTSHQAVQLSGAGGSLRLGT
;
A
#
# COMPACT_ATOMS: atom_id res chain seq x y z
N MET A 1 -7.17 -9.36 11.39
CA MET A 1 -7.60 -10.07 10.19
C MET A 1 -8.54 -9.19 9.40
N LEU A 2 -8.30 -9.02 8.11
CA LEU A 2 -9.22 -8.37 7.17
C LEU A 2 -10.03 -9.44 6.44
N ARG A 3 -11.33 -9.21 6.26
CA ARG A 3 -12.20 -10.04 5.41
C ARG A 3 -13.07 -9.16 4.53
N ALA A 4 -13.39 -9.64 3.37
CA ALA A 4 -14.34 -9.02 2.45
C ALA A 4 -15.33 -10.07 1.96
N HIS A 5 -16.59 -9.70 1.89
CA HIS A 5 -17.70 -10.61 1.56
C HIS A 5 -18.52 -10.02 0.42
N GLY A 6 -18.59 -10.78 -0.69
CA GLY A 6 -19.45 -10.49 -1.83
C GLY A 6 -19.25 -9.13 -2.46
N LEU A 7 -18.02 -8.58 -2.44
CA LEU A 7 -17.76 -7.22 -2.93
C LEU A 7 -18.09 -7.09 -4.42
N ALA A 8 -18.75 -5.98 -4.77
CA ALA A 8 -18.97 -5.57 -6.13
C ALA A 8 -18.53 -4.12 -6.34
N CYS A 9 -18.11 -3.80 -7.55
CA CYS A 9 -17.71 -2.45 -7.94
C CYS A 9 -18.26 -2.08 -9.30
N ASP A 10 -18.90 -0.91 -9.36
CA ASP A 10 -19.38 -0.28 -10.58
C ASP A 10 -18.57 0.97 -10.90
N ARG A 11 -18.33 1.25 -12.17
CA ARG A 11 -17.71 2.47 -12.65
C ARG A 11 -18.56 3.06 -13.78
N GLY A 12 -19.38 4.06 -13.46
CA GLY A 12 -20.47 4.46 -14.32
C GLY A 12 -21.44 3.30 -14.51
N ASP A 13 -21.81 3.01 -15.74
CA ASP A 13 -22.74 1.94 -16.09
C ASP A 13 -22.06 0.56 -16.24
N ARG A 14 -20.73 0.49 -15.99
CA ARG A 14 -19.97 -0.75 -16.15
C ARG A 14 -19.68 -1.42 -14.82
N ARG A 15 -20.11 -2.69 -14.68
CA ARG A 15 -19.67 -3.57 -13.59
C ARG A 15 -18.22 -3.99 -13.84
N LEU A 16 -17.32 -3.67 -12.91
CA LEU A 16 -15.91 -4.09 -12.95
C LEU A 16 -15.74 -5.51 -12.40
N PHE A 17 -16.37 -5.78 -11.27
CA PHE A 17 -16.40 -7.11 -10.64
C PHE A 17 -17.62 -7.25 -9.72
N SER A 18 -17.96 -8.49 -9.37
CA SER A 18 -19.02 -8.84 -8.42
C SER A 18 -18.71 -10.14 -7.70
N GLY A 19 -19.26 -10.28 -6.48
CA GLY A 19 -19.13 -11.51 -5.69
C GLY A 19 -17.70 -11.81 -5.24
N VAL A 20 -16.86 -10.77 -5.04
CA VAL A 20 -15.47 -10.97 -4.62
C VAL A 20 -15.40 -11.18 -3.12
N ASP A 21 -14.89 -12.36 -2.74
CA ASP A 21 -14.55 -12.73 -1.36
C ASP A 21 -13.05 -12.80 -1.20
N CYS A 22 -12.51 -12.26 -0.12
CA CYS A 22 -11.10 -12.42 0.22
C CYS A 22 -10.86 -12.27 1.72
N ALA A 23 -9.74 -12.81 2.18
CA ALA A 23 -9.31 -12.68 3.56
C ALA A 23 -7.79 -12.60 3.62
N VAL A 24 -7.27 -11.84 4.61
CA VAL A 24 -5.84 -11.77 4.92
C VAL A 24 -5.68 -11.81 6.43
N ALA A 25 -4.97 -12.81 6.94
CA ALA A 25 -4.67 -12.95 8.35
C ALA A 25 -3.29 -12.32 8.69
N PRO A 26 -2.98 -12.09 9.98
CA PRO A 26 -1.66 -11.65 10.39
C PRO A 26 -0.55 -12.58 9.86
N GLY A 27 0.50 -11.99 9.28
CA GLY A 27 1.60 -12.70 8.64
C GLY A 27 1.32 -13.15 7.21
N GLU A 28 0.15 -12.86 6.66
CA GLU A 28 -0.23 -13.24 5.30
C GLU A 28 -0.23 -12.09 4.32
N TRP A 29 -0.06 -12.45 3.04
CA TRP A 29 -0.20 -11.52 1.92
C TRP A 29 -1.22 -12.01 0.89
N LEU A 30 -1.83 -11.06 0.17
CA LEU A 30 -2.74 -11.31 -0.94
C LEU A 30 -2.35 -10.42 -2.13
N GLN A 31 -1.99 -11.05 -3.25
CA GLN A 31 -1.78 -10.36 -4.51
C GLN A 31 -3.08 -10.31 -5.30
N VAL A 32 -3.48 -9.09 -5.71
CA VAL A 32 -4.63 -8.91 -6.60
C VAL A 32 -4.13 -8.87 -8.04
N GLU A 33 -4.55 -9.86 -8.83
CA GLU A 33 -4.17 -10.05 -10.22
C GLU A 33 -5.33 -9.75 -11.19
N GLY A 34 -5.01 -9.60 -12.46
CA GLY A 34 -5.98 -9.42 -13.53
C GLY A 34 -5.53 -8.42 -14.59
N PRO A 35 -6.21 -8.35 -15.73
CA PRO A 35 -5.87 -7.44 -16.81
C PRO A 35 -6.04 -5.98 -16.41
N ASN A 36 -5.49 -5.07 -17.24
CA ASN A 36 -5.74 -3.64 -17.05
C ASN A 36 -7.23 -3.33 -17.21
N GLY A 37 -7.76 -2.51 -16.31
CA GLY A 37 -9.19 -2.18 -16.31
C GLY A 37 -10.11 -3.19 -15.60
N ALA A 38 -9.58 -4.31 -15.06
CA ALA A 38 -10.36 -5.29 -14.29
C ALA A 38 -10.84 -4.79 -12.92
N GLY A 39 -10.36 -3.61 -12.46
CA GLY A 39 -10.79 -3.04 -11.19
C GLY A 39 -9.84 -3.29 -10.02
N LYS A 40 -8.59 -3.72 -10.25
CA LYS A 40 -7.59 -3.98 -9.19
C LYS A 40 -7.44 -2.80 -8.22
N THR A 41 -7.12 -1.61 -8.74
CA THR A 41 -7.04 -0.36 -7.95
C THR A 41 -8.36 -0.05 -7.24
N SER A 42 -9.51 -0.29 -7.90
CA SER A 42 -10.83 -0.06 -7.30
C SER A 42 -11.04 -0.99 -6.12
N LEU A 43 -10.70 -2.28 -6.25
CA LEU A 43 -10.76 -3.23 -5.14
C LEU A 43 -9.87 -2.80 -3.98
N LEU A 44 -8.60 -2.45 -4.25
CA LEU A 44 -7.71 -1.96 -3.18
C LEU A 44 -8.26 -0.71 -2.48
N ARG A 45 -8.87 0.22 -3.22
CA ARG A 45 -9.49 1.43 -2.63
C ARG A 45 -10.73 1.11 -1.80
N ILE A 46 -11.54 0.15 -2.24
CA ILE A 46 -12.70 -0.33 -1.47
C ILE A 46 -12.19 -0.99 -0.18
N LEU A 47 -11.23 -1.92 -0.28
CA LEU A 47 -10.63 -2.58 0.88
C LEU A 47 -9.95 -1.58 1.83
N ALA A 48 -9.38 -0.48 1.33
CA ALA A 48 -8.83 0.59 2.16
C ALA A 48 -9.89 1.51 2.79
N GLY A 49 -11.19 1.31 2.50
CA GLY A 49 -12.26 2.20 2.96
C GLY A 49 -12.25 3.58 2.31
N LEU A 50 -11.55 3.73 1.17
CA LEU A 50 -11.42 4.99 0.41
C LEU A 50 -12.45 5.14 -0.71
N ALA A 51 -13.19 4.07 -1.01
CA ALA A 51 -14.29 4.07 -1.98
C ALA A 51 -15.42 3.16 -1.48
N PRO A 52 -16.68 3.47 -1.77
CA PRO A 52 -17.78 2.58 -1.45
C PRO A 52 -17.78 1.36 -2.37
N ALA A 53 -18.21 0.20 -1.83
CA ALA A 53 -18.57 -0.94 -2.65
C ALA A 53 -19.99 -0.77 -3.19
N ALA A 54 -20.28 -1.29 -4.40
CA ALA A 54 -21.64 -1.36 -4.95
C ALA A 54 -22.49 -2.43 -4.26
N ALA A 55 -21.84 -3.49 -3.72
CA ALA A 55 -22.46 -4.52 -2.89
C ALA A 55 -21.37 -5.19 -2.04
N GLY A 56 -21.80 -5.94 -1.03
CA GLY A 56 -20.91 -6.61 -0.08
C GLY A 56 -20.45 -5.70 1.06
N HIS A 57 -19.59 -6.24 1.92
CA HIS A 57 -19.06 -5.51 3.06
C HIS A 57 -17.65 -6.00 3.42
N ILE A 58 -16.97 -5.20 4.24
CA ILE A 58 -15.61 -5.46 4.72
C ILE A 58 -15.65 -5.54 6.25
N GLU A 59 -14.93 -6.52 6.79
CA GLU A 59 -14.74 -6.69 8.23
C GLU A 59 -13.27 -6.52 8.62
N TRP A 60 -13.07 -5.81 9.71
CA TRP A 60 -11.81 -5.70 10.41
C TRP A 60 -11.92 -6.32 11.80
N GLU A 61 -11.13 -7.39 12.05
CA GLU A 61 -11.14 -8.12 13.33
C GLU A 61 -12.55 -8.59 13.74
N GLY A 62 -13.38 -9.03 12.75
CA GLY A 62 -14.73 -9.53 12.93
C GLY A 62 -15.81 -8.46 13.11
N ARG A 63 -15.47 -7.17 12.91
CA ARG A 63 -16.41 -6.05 13.00
C ARG A 63 -16.52 -5.36 11.64
N PRO A 64 -17.73 -4.94 11.19
CA PRO A 64 -17.84 -4.18 9.95
C PRO A 64 -16.97 -2.94 9.98
N VAL A 65 -16.21 -2.68 8.91
CA VAL A 65 -15.33 -1.50 8.81
C VAL A 65 -16.12 -0.20 8.92
N ALA A 66 -17.39 -0.20 8.50
CA ALA A 66 -18.30 0.95 8.65
C ALA A 66 -18.46 1.38 10.11
N ASP A 67 -18.45 0.43 11.06
CA ASP A 67 -18.66 0.67 12.48
C ASP A 67 -17.36 1.06 13.23
N VAL A 68 -16.20 0.77 12.63
CA VAL A 68 -14.87 0.93 13.25
C VAL A 68 -13.92 1.73 12.38
N ARG A 69 -14.42 2.65 11.61
CA ARG A 69 -13.69 3.32 10.52
C ARG A 69 -12.39 3.98 10.99
N ASP A 70 -12.45 4.72 12.10
CA ASP A 70 -11.28 5.45 12.62
C ASP A 70 -10.22 4.48 13.14
N GLU A 71 -10.65 3.42 13.86
CA GLU A 71 -9.77 2.35 14.32
C GLU A 71 -9.09 1.62 13.15
N TYR A 72 -9.87 1.30 12.12
CA TYR A 72 -9.37 0.66 10.90
C TYR A 72 -8.32 1.52 10.19
N HIS A 73 -8.64 2.80 9.94
CA HIS A 73 -7.71 3.72 9.27
C HIS A 73 -6.46 3.98 10.11
N ALA A 74 -6.54 3.97 11.44
CA ALA A 74 -5.37 4.07 12.30
C ALA A 74 -4.42 2.84 12.19
N ARG A 75 -4.89 1.72 11.67
CA ARG A 75 -4.13 0.48 11.47
C ARG A 75 -3.75 0.22 10.02
N LEU A 76 -4.14 1.09 9.10
CA LEU A 76 -3.94 0.95 7.67
C LEU A 76 -2.87 1.91 7.15
N LEU A 77 -2.02 1.44 6.24
CA LEU A 77 -1.25 2.27 5.32
C LEU A 77 -1.65 1.93 3.89
N TYR A 78 -2.12 2.94 3.16
CA TYR A 78 -2.42 2.83 1.74
C TYR A 78 -1.39 3.61 0.91
N LEU A 79 -0.77 2.94 -0.06
CA LEU A 79 0.05 3.56 -1.10
C LEU A 79 -0.60 3.29 -2.46
N GLY A 80 -1.13 4.34 -3.06
CA GLY A 80 -1.74 4.28 -4.39
C GLY A 80 -0.71 4.18 -5.51
N HIS A 81 -1.23 4.04 -6.73
CA HIS A 81 -0.39 3.98 -7.94
C HIS A 81 0.46 5.25 -8.11
N ALA A 82 -0.12 6.44 -7.92
CA ALA A 82 0.64 7.69 -7.90
C ALA A 82 1.39 7.85 -6.56
N PRO A 83 2.68 8.23 -6.57
CA PRO A 83 3.48 8.36 -5.34
C PRO A 83 2.96 9.39 -4.34
N SER A 84 2.08 10.30 -4.76
CA SER A 84 1.55 11.40 -3.93
C SER A 84 2.65 12.28 -3.34
N ILE A 85 3.71 12.52 -4.12
CA ILE A 85 4.86 13.37 -3.77
C ILE A 85 4.60 14.79 -4.27
N LYS A 86 4.89 15.77 -3.42
CA LYS A 86 4.86 17.20 -3.77
C LYS A 86 6.21 17.60 -4.36
N ASP A 87 6.21 18.04 -5.61
CA ASP A 87 7.43 18.34 -6.37
C ASP A 87 8.22 19.49 -5.79
N ASP A 88 7.57 20.45 -5.15
CA ASP A 88 8.21 21.63 -4.54
C ASP A 88 8.87 21.35 -3.16
N LEU A 89 8.55 20.19 -2.58
CA LEU A 89 9.12 19.75 -1.31
C LEU A 89 10.32 18.82 -1.54
N SER A 90 11.26 18.81 -0.60
CA SER A 90 12.35 17.84 -0.57
C SER A 90 11.82 16.41 -0.29
N ALA A 91 12.67 15.40 -0.45
CA ALA A 91 12.34 14.03 -0.06
C ALA A 91 12.03 13.94 1.45
N LEU A 92 12.84 14.63 2.27
CA LEU A 92 12.67 14.68 3.72
C LEU A 92 11.34 15.36 4.11
N GLU A 93 11.05 16.51 3.54
CA GLU A 93 9.79 17.23 3.81
C GLU A 93 8.56 16.43 3.37
N ASN A 94 8.60 15.77 2.21
CA ASN A 94 7.52 14.91 1.77
C ASN A 94 7.24 13.77 2.77
N LEU A 95 8.28 13.14 3.30
CA LEU A 95 8.14 12.04 4.25
C LEU A 95 7.62 12.54 5.61
N THR A 96 8.20 13.61 6.14
CA THR A 96 7.83 14.17 7.46
C THR A 96 6.41 14.75 7.46
N ILE A 97 6.02 15.46 6.40
CA ILE A 97 4.65 15.98 6.25
C ILE A 97 3.65 14.84 6.12
N ALA A 98 3.95 13.80 5.30
CA ALA A 98 3.06 12.66 5.17
C ALA A 98 2.85 11.93 6.51
N ALA A 99 3.89 11.81 7.33
CA ALA A 99 3.82 11.22 8.66
C ALA A 99 3.01 12.10 9.64
N ALA A 100 3.21 13.41 9.61
CA ALA A 100 2.46 14.36 10.44
C ALA A 100 0.96 14.36 10.09
N VAL A 101 0.61 14.35 8.80
CA VAL A 101 -0.79 14.25 8.33
C VAL A 101 -1.43 12.93 8.77
N ALA A 102 -0.64 11.84 8.84
CA ALA A 102 -1.11 10.56 9.37
C ALA A 102 -1.20 10.53 10.92
N GLY A 103 -1.00 11.66 11.61
CA GLY A 103 -1.04 11.76 13.07
C GLY A 103 0.16 11.11 13.78
N ARG A 104 1.26 10.88 13.06
CA ARG A 104 2.47 10.21 13.56
C ARG A 104 3.71 10.98 13.13
N PRO A 105 3.94 12.17 13.69
CA PRO A 105 5.09 12.99 13.32
C PRO A 105 6.40 12.21 13.57
N LEU A 106 7.32 12.33 12.63
CA LEU A 106 8.65 11.73 12.71
C LEU A 106 9.64 12.78 13.16
N ASP A 107 10.61 12.37 13.96
CA ASP A 107 11.83 13.16 14.12
C ASP A 107 12.67 13.10 12.84
N GLU A 108 13.53 14.09 12.66
CA GLU A 108 14.36 14.22 11.47
C GLU A 108 15.33 13.04 11.30
N ALA A 109 15.89 12.54 12.39
CA ALA A 109 16.84 11.42 12.35
C ALA A 109 16.17 10.13 11.86
N ALA A 110 14.95 9.83 12.31
CA ALA A 110 14.17 8.69 11.85
C ALA A 110 13.80 8.82 10.36
N ALA A 111 13.38 10.03 9.93
CA ALA A 111 13.05 10.28 8.53
C ALA A 111 14.27 10.13 7.61
N LEU A 112 15.42 10.71 7.98
CA LEU A 112 16.68 10.56 7.26
C LEU A 112 17.12 9.09 7.21
N GLY A 113 17.01 8.36 8.32
CA GLY A 113 17.29 6.93 8.38
C GLY A 113 16.46 6.12 7.39
N ALA A 114 15.16 6.40 7.31
CA ALA A 114 14.25 5.74 6.37
C ALA A 114 14.61 6.05 4.91
N LEU A 115 14.89 7.30 4.57
CA LEU A 115 15.30 7.72 3.22
C LEU A 115 16.62 7.07 2.79
N ARG A 116 17.60 7.01 3.67
CA ARG A 116 18.88 6.35 3.41
C ARG A 116 18.71 4.85 3.20
N ARG A 117 17.87 4.23 4.05
CA ARG A 117 17.56 2.80 3.94
C ARG A 117 16.86 2.45 2.63
N ILE A 118 16.04 3.33 2.05
CA ILE A 118 15.39 3.09 0.74
C ILE A 118 16.27 3.54 -0.45
N GLY A 119 17.55 3.86 -0.23
CA GLY A 119 18.52 4.17 -1.28
C GLY A 119 18.48 5.62 -1.77
N LEU A 120 18.07 6.57 -0.91
CA LEU A 120 18.06 8.01 -1.23
C LEU A 120 19.16 8.81 -0.48
N LYS A 121 20.23 8.12 -0.02
CA LYS A 121 21.37 8.78 0.64
C LYS A 121 21.97 9.87 -0.25
N GLY A 122 22.13 11.06 0.32
CA GLY A 122 22.64 12.25 -0.37
C GLY A 122 21.63 12.95 -1.28
N ARG A 123 20.34 12.59 -1.18
CA ARG A 123 19.24 13.18 -1.94
C ARG A 123 18.09 13.64 -1.06
N GLU A 124 18.28 13.60 0.26
CA GLU A 124 17.24 13.83 1.26
C GLU A 124 16.67 15.26 1.17
N ASP A 125 17.55 16.23 0.92
CA ASP A 125 17.22 17.66 0.87
C ASP A 125 16.96 18.19 -0.55
N LEU A 126 17.08 17.32 -1.58
CA LEU A 126 16.79 17.73 -2.95
C LEU A 126 15.28 17.91 -3.15
N SER A 127 14.89 19.00 -3.84
CA SER A 127 13.51 19.16 -4.30
C SER A 127 13.09 17.92 -5.10
N SER A 128 11.90 17.40 -4.80
CA SER A 128 11.38 16.21 -5.47
C SER A 128 11.17 16.43 -6.98
N ARG A 129 11.15 17.67 -7.45
CA ARG A 129 11.08 18.03 -8.87
C ARG A 129 12.25 17.45 -9.67
N VAL A 130 13.46 17.43 -9.09
CA VAL A 130 14.66 16.93 -9.76
C VAL A 130 14.88 15.43 -9.61
N LEU A 131 14.06 14.77 -8.80
CA LEU A 131 14.13 13.32 -8.61
C LEU A 131 13.53 12.56 -9.80
N SER A 132 14.17 11.46 -10.19
CA SER A 132 13.59 10.52 -11.17
C SER A 132 12.30 9.89 -10.64
N GLN A 133 11.49 9.29 -11.53
CA GLN A 133 10.26 8.60 -11.14
C GLN A 133 10.53 7.47 -10.12
N GLY A 134 11.60 6.70 -10.32
CA GLY A 134 12.03 5.66 -9.38
C GLY A 134 12.42 6.24 -8.01
N GLN A 135 13.10 7.40 -7.98
CA GLN A 135 13.44 8.08 -6.73
C GLN A 135 12.20 8.63 -6.02
N LYS A 136 11.25 9.24 -6.75
CA LYS A 136 9.95 9.64 -6.19
C LYS A 136 9.20 8.44 -5.62
N ARG A 137 9.24 7.30 -6.32
CA ARG A 137 8.64 6.05 -5.82
C ARG A 137 9.29 5.60 -4.51
N ARG A 138 10.63 5.67 -4.42
CA ARG A 138 11.36 5.34 -3.19
C ARG A 138 11.00 6.29 -2.02
N VAL A 139 10.80 7.60 -2.27
CA VAL A 139 10.31 8.54 -1.23
C VAL A 139 8.94 8.07 -0.69
N ALA A 140 8.00 7.71 -1.59
CA ALA A 140 6.70 7.20 -1.16
C ALA A 140 6.83 5.89 -0.35
N LEU A 141 7.72 4.98 -0.77
CA LEU A 141 7.98 3.70 -0.10
C LEU A 141 8.69 3.87 1.25
N ALA A 142 9.45 4.96 1.46
CA ALA A 142 10.05 5.25 2.77
C ALA A 142 9.01 5.33 3.89
N ARG A 143 7.75 5.65 3.57
CA ARG A 143 6.62 5.64 4.52
C ARG A 143 6.40 4.26 5.15
N LEU A 144 6.70 3.16 4.44
CA LEU A 144 6.61 1.80 4.98
C LEU A 144 7.55 1.61 6.18
N LEU A 145 8.77 2.16 6.09
CA LEU A 145 9.79 2.05 7.14
C LEU A 145 9.43 2.83 8.41
N CYS A 146 8.58 3.85 8.27
CA CYS A 146 8.14 4.71 9.36
C CYS A 146 6.75 4.31 9.89
N SER A 147 6.08 3.34 9.25
CA SER A 147 4.71 2.97 9.56
C SER A 147 4.63 1.93 10.67
N GLN A 148 3.68 2.13 11.58
CA GLN A 148 3.25 1.12 12.57
C GLN A 148 1.91 0.46 12.17
N ALA A 149 1.43 0.70 10.95
CA ALA A 149 0.19 0.12 10.46
C ALA A 149 0.33 -1.40 10.35
N ARG A 150 -0.69 -2.12 10.79
CA ARG A 150 -0.75 -3.59 10.73
C ARG A 150 -1.14 -4.11 9.36
N LEU A 151 -1.83 -3.28 8.57
CA LEU A 151 -2.29 -3.61 7.23
C LEU A 151 -1.66 -2.65 6.23
N TRP A 152 -0.95 -3.18 5.25
CA TRP A 152 -0.44 -2.43 4.12
C TRP A 152 -1.22 -2.80 2.86
N ILE A 153 -1.74 -1.79 2.17
CA ILE A 153 -2.41 -1.93 0.88
C ILE A 153 -1.61 -1.12 -0.15
N LEU A 154 -0.98 -1.81 -1.10
CA LEU A 154 -0.01 -1.23 -2.02
C LEU A 154 -0.45 -1.44 -3.48
N ASP A 155 -0.65 -0.34 -4.21
CA ASP A 155 -1.02 -0.39 -5.62
C ASP A 155 0.21 -0.23 -6.51
N GLU A 156 0.62 -1.32 -7.18
CA GLU A 156 1.79 -1.42 -8.04
C GLU A 156 3.11 -0.92 -7.38
N PRO A 157 3.48 -1.43 -6.18
CA PRO A 157 4.61 -0.88 -5.43
C PRO A 157 5.96 -1.03 -6.13
N PHE A 158 6.11 -1.99 -7.05
CA PHE A 158 7.37 -2.32 -7.72
C PHE A 158 7.61 -1.53 -9.02
N VAL A 159 6.62 -0.76 -9.49
CA VAL A 159 6.76 0.03 -10.72
C VAL A 159 7.88 1.06 -10.59
N ALA A 160 8.69 1.19 -11.64
CA ALA A 160 9.83 2.11 -11.75
C ALA A 160 10.99 1.84 -10.77
N LEU A 161 11.04 0.65 -10.17
CA LEU A 161 12.17 0.21 -9.34
C LEU A 161 13.15 -0.63 -10.19
N ASP A 162 14.44 -0.47 -9.92
CA ASP A 162 15.48 -1.39 -10.40
C ASP A 162 15.50 -2.69 -9.56
N VAL A 163 16.24 -3.70 -10.02
CA VAL A 163 16.30 -5.02 -9.38
C VAL A 163 16.68 -4.91 -7.91
N ALA A 164 17.72 -4.13 -7.59
CA ALA A 164 18.17 -3.97 -6.20
C ALA A 164 17.11 -3.31 -5.30
N ALA A 165 16.33 -2.37 -5.84
CA ALA A 165 15.22 -1.75 -5.09
C ALA A 165 14.03 -2.70 -4.93
N VAL A 166 13.78 -3.59 -5.90
CA VAL A 166 12.77 -4.64 -5.77
C VAL A 166 13.16 -5.59 -4.63
N ASP A 167 14.40 -6.09 -4.62
CA ASP A 167 14.90 -6.98 -3.56
C ASP A 167 14.81 -6.31 -2.18
N GLN A 168 15.18 -5.04 -2.11
CA GLN A 168 15.08 -4.26 -0.88
C GLN A 168 13.64 -4.09 -0.42
N LEU A 169 12.70 -3.82 -1.33
CA LEU A 169 11.29 -3.73 -1.00
C LEU A 169 10.75 -5.08 -0.53
N CYS A 170 11.10 -6.19 -1.19
CA CYS A 170 10.72 -7.53 -0.74
C CYS A 170 11.18 -7.80 0.70
N ALA A 171 12.42 -7.46 1.03
CA ALA A 171 12.92 -7.60 2.40
C ALA A 171 12.15 -6.76 3.43
N ILE A 172 11.70 -5.55 3.07
CA ILE A 172 10.85 -4.70 3.91
C ILE A 172 9.46 -5.33 4.10
N LEU A 173 8.89 -5.89 3.04
CA LEU A 173 7.58 -6.56 3.10
C LEU A 173 7.66 -7.84 3.94
N ASP A 174 8.71 -8.64 3.77
CA ASP A 174 8.94 -9.86 4.57
C ASP A 174 9.13 -9.55 6.06
N ASP A 175 9.87 -8.49 6.40
CA ASP A 175 10.02 -8.03 7.78
C ASP A 175 8.67 -7.57 8.38
N HIS A 176 7.81 -6.93 7.59
CA HIS A 176 6.46 -6.58 8.02
C HIS A 176 5.60 -7.81 8.27
N LEU A 177 5.59 -8.78 7.35
CA LEU A 177 4.85 -10.04 7.48
C LEU A 177 5.37 -10.86 8.67
N GLY A 178 6.69 -10.96 8.84
CA GLY A 178 7.33 -11.67 9.96
C GLY A 178 6.98 -11.11 11.34
N ARG A 179 6.59 -9.84 11.42
CA ARG A 179 6.06 -9.19 12.64
C ARG A 179 4.53 -9.32 12.79
N GLY A 180 3.88 -10.15 11.98
CA GLY A 180 2.44 -10.34 12.00
C GLY A 180 1.66 -9.23 11.28
N GLY A 181 2.33 -8.47 10.41
CA GLY A 181 1.66 -7.53 9.50
C GLY A 181 0.84 -8.26 8.45
N MET A 182 -0.04 -7.54 7.77
CA MET A 182 -0.87 -8.03 6.67
C MET A 182 -0.58 -7.19 5.43
N LEU A 183 -0.54 -7.82 4.26
CA LEU A 183 -0.22 -7.15 3.02
C LEU A 183 -1.23 -7.51 1.92
N LEU A 184 -1.80 -6.47 1.28
CA LEU A 184 -2.49 -6.61 -0.02
C LEU A 184 -1.75 -5.76 -1.04
N PHE A 185 -1.53 -6.31 -2.23
CA PHE A 185 -0.86 -5.54 -3.28
C PHE A 185 -1.29 -5.97 -4.68
N THR A 186 -1.08 -5.07 -5.64
CA THR A 186 -1.11 -5.39 -7.06
C THR A 186 0.31 -5.42 -7.61
N SER A 187 0.58 -6.29 -8.58
CA SER A 187 1.84 -6.30 -9.32
C SER A 187 1.67 -6.96 -10.67
N HIS A 188 2.39 -6.46 -11.67
CA HIS A 188 2.59 -7.14 -12.96
C HIS A 188 3.85 -8.00 -12.98
N GLN A 189 4.68 -7.89 -11.94
CA GLN A 189 5.90 -8.68 -11.78
C GLN A 189 5.64 -9.86 -10.86
N ALA A 190 6.28 -10.99 -11.14
CA ALA A 190 6.31 -12.10 -10.19
C ALA A 190 7.17 -11.70 -9.00
N VAL A 191 6.59 -11.75 -7.81
CA VAL A 191 7.26 -11.41 -6.55
C VAL A 191 7.21 -12.63 -5.65
N GLN A 192 8.34 -12.98 -5.05
CA GLN A 192 8.42 -14.04 -4.05
C GLN A 192 8.56 -13.40 -2.66
N LEU A 193 7.60 -13.66 -1.79
CA LEU A 193 7.59 -13.25 -0.39
C LEU A 193 7.60 -14.47 0.51
N SER A 194 8.25 -14.36 1.66
CA SER A 194 8.45 -15.48 2.59
C SER A 194 7.21 -15.87 3.38
N GLY A 195 6.24 -14.95 3.53
CA GLY A 195 5.00 -15.19 4.28
C GLY A 195 4.04 -16.11 3.54
N ALA A 196 3.09 -16.71 4.26
CA ALA A 196 1.97 -17.40 3.65
C ALA A 196 1.14 -16.42 2.83
N GLY A 197 0.72 -16.81 1.63
CA GLY A 197 -0.05 -15.91 0.80
C GLY A 197 -0.69 -16.59 -0.40
N GLY A 198 -1.45 -15.80 -1.13
CA GLY A 198 -2.19 -16.25 -2.29
C GLY A 198 -2.44 -15.16 -3.32
N SER A 199 -3.13 -15.52 -4.38
CA SER A 199 -3.57 -14.57 -5.40
C SER A 199 -5.09 -14.57 -5.53
N LEU A 200 -5.64 -13.38 -5.77
CA LEU A 200 -7.02 -13.13 -6.11
C LEU A 200 -7.09 -12.59 -7.53
N ARG A 201 -7.71 -13.32 -8.44
CA ARG A 201 -7.78 -12.91 -9.84
C ARG A 201 -9.12 -12.24 -10.16
N LEU A 202 -9.06 -11.03 -10.69
CA LEU A 202 -10.21 -10.28 -11.20
C LEU A 202 -10.31 -10.43 -12.72
N GLY A 203 -11.54 -10.39 -13.24
CA GLY A 203 -11.77 -10.32 -14.69
C GLY A 203 -11.66 -11.68 -15.40
N THR A 204 -12.21 -12.75 -14.79
CA THR A 204 -12.51 -14.01 -15.49
C THR A 204 -13.81 -13.91 -16.25
#